data_f0ce611e7a760718cdef3fa873cab5c5
#
_entry.id   f0ce611e7a760718cdef3fa873cab5c5
#
_cell.length_a   1.000
_cell.length_b   1.000
_cell.length_c   1.000
_cell.angle_alpha   90.00
_cell.angle_beta   90.00
_cell.angle_gamma   90.00
#
_symmetry.space_group_name_H-M   'P 1'
#
loop_
_entity.id
_entity.type
_entity.pdbx_description
1 polymer ?
#
loop_
_entity_poly.entity_id
_entity_poly.type
_entity_poly.pdbx_seq_one_letter_code
_entity_poly.pdbx_strand_id
1 'polypeptide(L)'
;IAPNTTYEYKFKVRQNGTYWYHSHSKGQEQDGLYGAFVIYPKDKTPLTAAEKTDKDYVVLLSDFHNSTSDQIMKNIKKEADYYQNRRETVFDVLKQVKRDGLKATWQDRSMWNQMRMLKTDMSDVTGYTFLMNGKTPQQNWTGNFKAGEKVRLRFINASAMSFFDVRIPNLKMTVVSADGQPVKPVPVDEFRIGTAETYDVIVEPKQAHYQIEAESIDRTGFSVGTLHDENTLPVKQIEMPKPRPRSLLTMEDMG
;
A
#
# COMPACT_ATOMS: atom_id res chain seq x y z
N ILE A 1 7.32 -6.72 -27.98
CA ILE A 1 8.36 -7.73 -27.73
C ILE A 1 7.71 -9.07 -28.01
N ALA A 2 8.31 -9.88 -28.89
CA ALA A 2 7.78 -11.21 -29.21
C ALA A 2 7.99 -12.16 -28.01
N PRO A 3 7.13 -13.20 -27.84
CA PRO A 3 7.34 -14.22 -26.83
C PRO A 3 8.73 -14.86 -26.95
N ASN A 4 9.34 -15.18 -25.81
CA ASN A 4 10.68 -15.80 -25.74
C ASN A 4 11.81 -14.96 -26.37
N THR A 5 11.64 -13.64 -26.44
CA THR A 5 12.68 -12.70 -26.85
C THR A 5 13.10 -11.80 -25.70
N THR A 6 14.32 -11.27 -25.79
CA THR A 6 14.86 -10.29 -24.84
C THR A 6 14.83 -8.91 -25.48
N TYR A 7 14.40 -7.92 -24.71
CA TYR A 7 14.52 -6.51 -25.07
C TYR A 7 15.45 -5.83 -24.08
N GLU A 8 16.47 -5.12 -24.59
CA GLU A 8 17.42 -4.41 -23.75
C GLU A 8 17.05 -2.93 -23.66
N TYR A 9 16.78 -2.44 -22.44
CA TYR A 9 16.60 -1.02 -22.18
C TYR A 9 17.94 -0.38 -21.85
N LYS A 10 18.35 0.62 -22.65
CA LYS A 10 19.56 1.40 -22.41
C LYS A 10 19.23 2.86 -22.15
N PHE A 11 19.57 3.33 -20.96
CA PHE A 11 19.37 4.72 -20.59
C PHE A 11 20.43 5.18 -19.59
N LYS A 12 20.66 6.49 -19.54
CA LYS A 12 21.60 7.09 -18.59
C LYS A 12 20.91 7.34 -17.27
N VAL A 13 21.37 6.69 -16.22
CA VAL A 13 20.94 6.94 -14.85
C VAL A 13 21.54 8.27 -14.37
N ARG A 14 20.69 9.19 -13.89
CA ARG A 14 21.09 10.52 -13.41
C ARG A 14 20.80 10.76 -11.93
N GLN A 15 20.05 9.87 -11.30
CA GLN A 15 19.62 9.98 -9.90
C GLN A 15 19.57 8.59 -9.25
N ASN A 16 19.71 8.54 -7.94
CA ASN A 16 19.50 7.35 -7.13
C ASN A 16 18.14 7.43 -6.42
N GLY A 17 17.72 6.33 -5.84
CA GLY A 17 16.47 6.28 -5.08
C GLY A 17 15.71 4.97 -5.24
N THR A 18 14.55 4.93 -4.62
CA THR A 18 13.63 3.82 -4.69
C THR A 18 12.55 4.13 -5.71
N TYR A 19 12.42 3.27 -6.69
CA TYR A 19 11.47 3.37 -7.81
C TYR A 19 10.88 1.99 -8.07
N TRP A 20 9.99 1.92 -9.04
CA TRP A 20 9.41 0.68 -9.55
C TRP A 20 9.24 0.76 -11.07
N TYR A 21 8.98 -0.37 -11.71
CA TYR A 21 8.60 -0.45 -13.11
C TYR A 21 7.29 -1.21 -13.24
N HIS A 22 6.48 -0.86 -14.23
CA HIS A 22 5.23 -1.54 -14.53
C HIS A 22 4.85 -1.41 -15.99
N SER A 23 3.90 -2.20 -16.44
CA SER A 23 3.38 -2.13 -17.80
C SER A 23 2.33 -1.03 -17.95
N HIS A 24 2.37 -0.34 -19.08
CA HIS A 24 1.32 0.58 -19.52
C HIS A 24 0.41 -0.01 -20.61
N SER A 25 0.52 -1.35 -20.87
CA SER A 25 -0.25 -2.02 -21.92
C SER A 25 -1.45 -2.74 -21.33
N LYS A 26 -2.67 -2.26 -21.65
CA LYS A 26 -3.92 -2.82 -21.14
C LYS A 26 -3.90 -2.94 -19.60
N GLY A 27 -4.36 -4.08 -19.07
CA GLY A 27 -4.35 -4.37 -17.65
C GLY A 27 -3.17 -5.20 -17.16
N GLN A 28 -2.04 -5.23 -17.87
CA GLN A 28 -0.89 -6.07 -17.50
C GLN A 28 -0.31 -5.73 -16.12
N GLU A 29 -0.39 -4.47 -15.69
CA GLU A 29 -0.03 -4.05 -14.34
C GLU A 29 -0.91 -4.76 -13.30
N GLN A 30 -2.22 -4.73 -13.47
CA GLN A 30 -3.18 -5.45 -12.62
C GLN A 30 -2.93 -6.98 -12.63
N ASP A 31 -2.49 -7.52 -13.75
CA ASP A 31 -2.16 -8.95 -13.92
C ASP A 31 -0.75 -9.31 -13.41
N GLY A 32 -0.01 -8.35 -12.80
CA GLY A 32 1.23 -8.60 -12.08
C GLY A 32 2.52 -8.24 -12.82
N LEU A 33 2.46 -7.48 -13.93
CA LEU A 33 3.67 -7.03 -14.64
C LEU A 33 4.21 -5.74 -14.02
N TYR A 34 4.85 -5.85 -12.88
CA TYR A 34 5.52 -4.79 -12.13
C TYR A 34 6.69 -5.35 -11.31
N GLY A 35 7.54 -4.47 -10.81
CA GLY A 35 8.61 -4.83 -9.89
C GLY A 35 9.37 -3.63 -9.35
N ALA A 36 10.17 -3.88 -8.32
CA ALA A 36 11.00 -2.86 -7.70
C ALA A 36 12.16 -2.46 -8.62
N PHE A 37 12.51 -1.18 -8.59
CA PHE A 37 13.66 -0.64 -9.29
C PHE A 37 14.44 0.31 -8.37
N VAL A 38 15.48 -0.21 -7.72
CA VAL A 38 16.30 0.54 -6.77
C VAL A 38 17.62 0.93 -7.44
N ILE A 39 17.94 2.21 -7.41
CA ILE A 39 19.17 2.77 -7.93
C ILE A 39 20.04 3.24 -6.76
N TYR A 40 21.16 2.59 -6.56
CA TYR A 40 22.12 2.96 -5.52
C TYR A 40 23.05 4.08 -6.00
N PRO A 41 23.53 4.96 -5.09
CA PRO A 41 24.53 5.95 -5.43
C PRO A 41 25.82 5.27 -5.95
N LYS A 42 26.52 5.94 -6.86
CA LYS A 42 27.70 5.39 -7.55
C LYS A 42 28.82 4.95 -6.61
N ASP A 43 29.06 5.71 -5.58
CA ASP A 43 30.08 5.48 -4.56
C ASP A 43 29.59 4.64 -3.37
N LYS A 44 28.29 4.29 -3.36
CA LYS A 44 27.61 3.65 -2.25
C LYS A 44 27.70 4.43 -0.93
N THR A 45 28.07 5.68 -0.99
CA THR A 45 28.13 6.56 0.19
C THR A 45 26.74 7.12 0.45
N PRO A 46 26.16 6.92 1.62
CA PRO A 46 24.91 7.56 1.99
C PRO A 46 25.04 9.08 1.94
N LEU A 47 24.02 9.77 1.43
CA LEU A 47 24.00 11.23 1.31
C LEU A 47 24.06 11.93 2.67
N THR A 48 23.55 11.28 3.72
CA THR A 48 23.56 11.80 5.09
C THR A 48 23.85 10.69 6.11
N ALA A 49 24.26 11.08 7.33
CA ALA A 49 24.46 10.12 8.43
C ALA A 49 23.15 9.38 8.81
N ALA A 50 21.99 10.00 8.55
CA ALA A 50 20.69 9.38 8.78
C ALA A 50 20.40 8.24 7.81
N GLU A 51 21.04 8.23 6.65
CA GLU A 51 20.87 7.20 5.60
C GLU A 51 21.81 6.00 5.75
N LYS A 52 22.76 6.06 6.71
CA LYS A 52 23.61 4.91 7.03
C LYS A 52 22.77 3.84 7.70
N THR A 53 22.64 2.70 7.05
CA THR A 53 21.89 1.55 7.58
C THR A 53 22.70 0.27 7.42
N ASP A 54 22.49 -0.65 8.34
CA ASP A 54 23.17 -1.95 8.37
C ASP A 54 22.48 -2.96 7.46
N LYS A 55 21.15 -2.83 7.33
CA LYS A 55 20.31 -3.66 6.47
C LYS A 55 19.44 -2.76 5.58
N ASP A 56 19.12 -3.27 4.39
CA ASP A 56 18.33 -2.56 3.37
C ASP A 56 17.39 -3.57 2.69
N TYR A 57 16.08 -3.39 2.86
CA TYR A 57 15.06 -4.27 2.32
C TYR A 57 14.06 -3.51 1.45
N VAL A 58 13.73 -4.07 0.31
CA VAL A 58 12.56 -3.68 -0.47
C VAL A 58 11.32 -4.31 0.16
N VAL A 59 10.30 -3.51 0.35
CA VAL A 59 8.96 -3.91 0.80
C VAL A 59 7.95 -3.48 -0.26
N LEU A 60 7.73 -4.34 -1.24
CA LEU A 60 6.80 -4.08 -2.34
C LEU A 60 5.42 -4.58 -1.95
N LEU A 61 4.48 -3.65 -1.85
CA LEU A 61 3.07 -3.89 -1.59
C LEU A 61 2.35 -4.04 -2.93
N SER A 62 1.43 -4.98 -3.02
CA SER A 62 0.62 -5.18 -4.21
C SER A 62 -0.73 -5.81 -3.90
N ASP A 63 -1.66 -5.68 -4.84
CA ASP A 63 -3.00 -6.21 -4.78
C ASP A 63 -3.21 -7.28 -5.87
N PHE A 64 -3.46 -8.52 -5.46
CA PHE A 64 -3.74 -9.63 -6.36
C PHE A 64 -5.24 -9.90 -6.40
N HIS A 65 -5.80 -10.02 -7.60
CA HIS A 65 -7.20 -10.39 -7.80
C HIS A 65 -7.31 -11.70 -8.58
N ASN A 66 -8.30 -12.54 -8.22
CA ASN A 66 -8.52 -13.83 -8.89
C ASN A 66 -9.09 -13.68 -10.32
N SER A 67 -9.71 -12.54 -10.62
CA SER A 67 -10.17 -12.23 -11.98
C SER A 67 -9.06 -11.55 -12.77
N THR A 68 -9.00 -11.80 -14.07
CA THR A 68 -8.10 -11.08 -14.98
C THR A 68 -8.50 -9.60 -15.09
N SER A 69 -7.56 -8.75 -15.46
CA SER A 69 -7.79 -7.32 -15.72
C SER A 69 -8.90 -7.07 -16.75
N ASP A 70 -8.97 -7.89 -17.80
CA ASP A 70 -10.04 -7.81 -18.80
C ASP A 70 -11.43 -8.09 -18.19
N GLN A 71 -11.52 -9.05 -17.26
CA GLN A 71 -12.79 -9.34 -16.57
C GLN A 71 -13.16 -8.22 -15.61
N ILE A 72 -12.20 -7.70 -14.87
CA ILE A 72 -12.40 -6.54 -13.97
C ILE A 72 -12.93 -5.35 -14.79
N MET A 73 -12.28 -5.02 -15.89
CA MET A 73 -12.68 -3.92 -16.76
C MET A 73 -14.09 -4.09 -17.33
N LYS A 74 -14.45 -5.31 -17.74
CA LYS A 74 -15.83 -5.61 -18.19
C LYS A 74 -16.86 -5.37 -17.10
N ASN A 75 -16.55 -5.75 -15.87
CA ASN A 75 -17.47 -5.62 -14.74
C ASN A 75 -17.68 -4.15 -14.36
N ILE A 76 -16.62 -3.37 -14.25
CA ILE A 76 -16.70 -1.92 -13.93
C ILE A 76 -17.47 -1.17 -15.05
N LYS A 77 -17.29 -1.56 -16.32
CA LYS A 77 -18.03 -0.95 -17.44
C LYS A 77 -19.53 -1.28 -17.44
N LYS A 78 -19.94 -2.40 -16.84
CA LYS A 78 -21.37 -2.72 -16.67
C LYS A 78 -22.01 -1.84 -15.61
N GLU A 79 -21.33 -1.69 -14.48
CA GLU A 79 -21.82 -1.02 -13.30
C GLU A 79 -20.61 -0.50 -12.52
N ALA A 80 -20.52 0.81 -12.31
CA ALA A 80 -19.37 1.43 -11.66
C ALA A 80 -19.13 0.90 -10.24
N ASP A 81 -20.20 0.55 -9.54
CA ASP A 81 -20.18 0.01 -8.18
C ASP A 81 -20.25 -1.54 -8.12
N TYR A 82 -19.91 -2.24 -9.22
CA TYR A 82 -19.96 -3.71 -9.32
C TYR A 82 -19.21 -4.43 -8.17
N TYR A 83 -18.06 -3.90 -7.78
CA TYR A 83 -17.22 -4.46 -6.73
C TYR A 83 -17.49 -3.89 -5.34
N GLN A 84 -18.44 -2.97 -5.21
CA GLN A 84 -18.76 -2.37 -3.90
C GLN A 84 -19.43 -3.40 -2.98
N ASN A 85 -18.73 -3.77 -1.92
CA ASN A 85 -19.20 -4.78 -0.96
C ASN A 85 -20.28 -4.26 0.00
N ARG A 86 -20.48 -2.95 0.10
CA ARG A 86 -21.42 -2.31 1.02
C ARG A 86 -22.15 -1.17 0.35
N ARG A 87 -23.27 -1.49 -0.27
CA ARG A 87 -24.24 -0.48 -0.69
C ARG A 87 -25.00 0.02 0.55
N GLU A 88 -25.25 1.31 0.59
CA GLU A 88 -26.13 1.89 1.60
C GLU A 88 -27.53 1.27 1.51
N THR A 89 -28.07 0.92 2.66
CA THR A 89 -29.40 0.37 2.78
C THR A 89 -30.41 1.47 3.16
N VAL A 90 -31.70 1.20 3.00
CA VAL A 90 -32.77 2.09 3.49
C VAL A 90 -32.61 2.39 4.98
N PHE A 91 -32.13 1.42 5.77
CA PHE A 91 -31.86 1.62 7.19
C PHE A 91 -30.74 2.63 7.46
N ASP A 92 -29.72 2.67 6.62
CA ASP A 92 -28.64 3.66 6.74
C ASP A 92 -29.16 5.06 6.44
N VAL A 93 -30.04 5.19 5.44
CA VAL A 93 -30.75 6.45 5.14
C VAL A 93 -31.58 6.91 6.32
N LEU A 94 -32.40 6.01 6.92
CA LEU A 94 -33.21 6.33 8.08
C LEU A 94 -32.35 6.74 9.30
N LYS A 95 -31.22 6.06 9.52
CA LYS A 95 -30.28 6.46 10.57
C LYS A 95 -29.71 7.86 10.32
N GLN A 96 -29.36 8.17 9.07
CA GLN A 96 -28.87 9.49 8.69
C GLN A 96 -29.94 10.56 8.90
N VAL A 97 -31.18 10.30 8.48
CA VAL A 97 -32.31 11.22 8.71
C VAL A 97 -32.54 11.47 10.21
N LYS A 98 -32.43 10.42 11.03
CA LYS A 98 -32.58 10.56 12.48
C LYS A 98 -31.45 11.38 13.10
N ARG A 99 -30.27 11.31 12.60
CA ARG A 99 -29.08 12.04 13.10
C ARG A 99 -29.04 13.48 12.63
N ASP A 100 -29.21 13.71 11.33
CA ASP A 100 -28.91 14.97 10.65
C ASP A 100 -30.18 15.74 10.23
N GLY A 101 -31.35 15.10 10.26
CA GLY A 101 -32.61 15.62 9.77
C GLY A 101 -32.82 15.40 8.26
N LEU A 102 -34.10 15.48 7.84
CA LEU A 102 -34.50 15.21 6.45
C LEU A 102 -33.82 16.11 5.43
N LYS A 103 -33.79 17.43 5.71
CA LYS A 103 -33.24 18.43 4.76
C LYS A 103 -31.75 18.23 4.54
N ALA A 104 -30.96 18.08 5.59
CA ALA A 104 -29.53 17.87 5.52
C ALA A 104 -29.19 16.54 4.83
N THR A 105 -29.92 15.46 5.17
CA THR A 105 -29.77 14.16 4.52
C THR A 105 -30.06 14.25 3.02
N TRP A 106 -31.11 14.93 2.62
CA TRP A 106 -31.45 15.11 1.21
C TRP A 106 -30.37 15.90 0.45
N GLN A 107 -29.89 17.01 1.00
CA GLN A 107 -28.85 17.84 0.41
C GLN A 107 -27.55 17.04 0.22
N ASP A 108 -27.11 16.36 1.25
CA ASP A 108 -25.92 15.53 1.24
C ASP A 108 -26.01 14.42 0.17
N ARG A 109 -27.10 13.66 0.16
CA ARG A 109 -27.31 12.58 -0.82
C ARG A 109 -27.45 13.09 -2.27
N SER A 110 -28.12 14.24 -2.45
CA SER A 110 -28.24 14.87 -3.77
C SER A 110 -26.87 15.25 -4.33
N MET A 111 -25.99 15.76 -3.48
CA MET A 111 -24.64 16.15 -3.87
C MET A 111 -23.79 14.94 -4.27
N TRP A 112 -23.78 13.87 -3.47
CA TRP A 112 -23.10 12.62 -3.82
C TRP A 112 -23.65 12.01 -5.12
N ASN A 113 -24.97 12.04 -5.31
CA ASN A 113 -25.60 11.54 -6.54
C ASN A 113 -25.23 12.38 -7.78
N GLN A 114 -25.09 13.70 -7.65
CA GLN A 114 -24.62 14.56 -8.74
C GLN A 114 -23.18 14.24 -9.13
N MET A 115 -22.33 13.89 -8.18
CA MET A 115 -20.95 13.45 -8.43
C MET A 115 -20.87 12.02 -8.98
N ARG A 116 -21.98 11.27 -9.00
CA ARG A 116 -22.04 9.85 -9.37
C ARG A 116 -21.09 8.98 -8.53
N MET A 117 -20.92 9.34 -7.27
CA MET A 117 -20.07 8.63 -6.30
C MET A 117 -20.88 8.19 -5.09
N LEU A 118 -20.37 7.17 -4.41
CA LEU A 118 -20.87 6.72 -3.11
C LEU A 118 -19.89 7.12 -2.02
N LYS A 119 -20.37 7.47 -0.84
CA LYS A 119 -19.53 7.74 0.34
C LYS A 119 -18.67 6.55 0.76
N THR A 120 -19.02 5.36 0.31
CA THR A 120 -18.30 4.11 0.56
C THR A 120 -17.26 3.80 -0.50
N ASP A 121 -17.11 4.68 -1.49
CA ASP A 121 -16.27 4.49 -2.67
C ASP A 121 -14.80 4.80 -2.37
N MET A 122 -14.18 3.93 -1.56
CA MET A 122 -12.76 4.02 -1.19
C MET A 122 -11.86 3.23 -2.15
N SER A 123 -12.44 2.39 -3.01
CA SER A 123 -11.75 1.57 -4.01
C SER A 123 -12.76 1.04 -5.02
N ASP A 124 -12.53 1.27 -6.30
CA ASP A 124 -13.42 0.80 -7.39
C ASP A 124 -13.47 -0.73 -7.48
N VAL A 125 -12.42 -1.40 -7.07
CA VAL A 125 -12.30 -2.86 -7.06
C VAL A 125 -12.00 -3.36 -5.67
N THR A 126 -12.74 -4.36 -5.22
CA THR A 126 -12.53 -5.06 -3.96
C THR A 126 -12.35 -6.56 -4.18
N GLY A 127 -12.05 -7.31 -3.13
CA GLY A 127 -11.80 -8.76 -3.23
C GLY A 127 -10.34 -9.10 -3.50
N TYR A 128 -9.45 -8.18 -3.25
CA TYR A 128 -8.01 -8.39 -3.36
C TYR A 128 -7.45 -9.28 -2.24
N THR A 129 -6.42 -10.04 -2.60
CA THR A 129 -5.43 -10.57 -1.67
C THR A 129 -4.23 -9.63 -1.70
N PHE A 130 -3.90 -9.03 -0.57
CA PHE A 130 -2.78 -8.10 -0.47
C PHE A 130 -1.47 -8.84 -0.23
N LEU A 131 -0.44 -8.50 -0.99
CA LEU A 131 0.84 -9.19 -0.99
C LEU A 131 1.96 -8.27 -0.51
N MET A 132 2.95 -8.86 0.18
CA MET A 132 4.23 -8.23 0.49
C MET A 132 5.34 -9.01 -0.18
N ASN A 133 6.05 -8.37 -1.11
CA ASN A 133 7.07 -9.04 -1.94
C ASN A 133 6.55 -10.32 -2.61
N GLY A 134 5.31 -10.30 -3.13
CA GLY A 134 4.66 -11.42 -3.79
C GLY A 134 4.17 -12.54 -2.86
N LYS A 135 4.27 -12.37 -1.54
CA LYS A 135 3.81 -13.34 -0.54
C LYS A 135 2.50 -12.90 0.10
N THR A 136 1.60 -13.87 0.29
CA THR A 136 0.40 -13.65 1.11
C THR A 136 0.79 -13.52 2.58
N PRO A 137 -0.09 -12.96 3.45
CA PRO A 137 0.14 -12.95 4.88
C PRO A 137 0.48 -14.32 5.45
N GLN A 138 -0.15 -15.40 4.98
CA GLN A 138 0.10 -16.77 5.44
C GLN A 138 1.49 -17.28 5.04
N GLN A 139 2.01 -16.84 3.90
CA GLN A 139 3.37 -17.17 3.44
C GLN A 139 4.44 -16.36 4.16
N ASN A 140 4.05 -15.27 4.78
CA ASN A 140 4.83 -14.38 5.60
C ASN A 140 6.20 -14.00 5.01
N TRP A 141 6.32 -12.82 4.42
CA TRP A 141 7.63 -12.28 4.09
C TRP A 141 8.40 -11.97 5.37
N THR A 142 9.69 -12.33 5.41
CA THR A 142 10.54 -12.09 6.58
C THR A 142 11.82 -11.37 6.21
N GLY A 143 12.19 -10.37 7.01
CA GLY A 143 13.52 -9.76 7.04
C GLY A 143 14.18 -10.02 8.41
N ASN A 144 15.51 -10.07 8.47
CA ASN A 144 16.24 -10.23 9.72
C ASN A 144 17.06 -8.99 10.06
N PHE A 145 17.39 -8.84 11.33
CA PHE A 145 18.25 -7.78 11.88
C PHE A 145 19.02 -8.29 13.08
N LYS A 146 20.05 -7.56 13.49
CA LYS A 146 20.65 -7.68 14.83
C LYS A 146 20.14 -6.54 15.69
N ALA A 147 19.91 -6.82 16.98
CA ALA A 147 19.50 -5.79 17.92
C ALA A 147 20.46 -4.59 17.89
N GLY A 148 19.92 -3.39 17.68
CA GLY A 148 20.69 -2.14 17.55
C GLY A 148 21.14 -1.78 16.14
N GLU A 149 20.93 -2.64 15.15
CA GLU A 149 21.12 -2.28 13.75
C GLU A 149 20.04 -1.30 13.28
N LYS A 150 20.43 -0.43 12.36
CA LYS A 150 19.52 0.42 11.57
C LYS A 150 19.09 -0.34 10.32
N VAL A 151 17.80 -0.51 10.15
CA VAL A 151 17.22 -1.20 9.01
C VAL A 151 16.49 -0.21 8.13
N ARG A 152 16.84 -0.13 6.85
CA ARG A 152 16.11 0.62 5.84
C ARG A 152 15.06 -0.27 5.22
N LEU A 153 13.82 0.20 5.20
CA LEU A 153 12.71 -0.43 4.53
C LEU A 153 12.27 0.49 3.38
N ARG A 154 12.37 -0.01 2.15
CA ARG A 154 11.99 0.70 0.93
C ARG A 154 10.60 0.26 0.52
N PHE A 155 9.60 0.98 0.99
CA PHE A 155 8.21 0.72 0.64
C PHE A 155 7.92 1.21 -0.78
N ILE A 156 7.31 0.32 -1.56
CA ILE A 156 6.83 0.60 -2.92
C ILE A 156 5.39 0.11 -2.97
N ASN A 157 4.45 0.98 -3.29
CA ASN A 157 3.09 0.55 -3.54
C ASN A 157 2.90 0.32 -5.05
N ALA A 158 3.04 -0.93 -5.48
CA ALA A 158 2.84 -1.39 -6.85
C ALA A 158 1.42 -1.94 -7.07
N SER A 159 0.46 -1.58 -6.22
CA SER A 159 -0.94 -1.96 -6.39
C SER A 159 -1.58 -1.19 -7.52
N ALA A 160 -2.44 -1.84 -8.29
CA ALA A 160 -3.19 -1.20 -9.36
C ALA A 160 -4.28 -0.25 -8.81
N MET A 161 -4.77 -0.50 -7.59
CA MET A 161 -5.92 0.23 -7.04
C MET A 161 -5.77 0.60 -5.56
N SER A 162 -5.03 -0.19 -4.78
CA SER A 162 -5.10 -0.15 -3.32
C SER A 162 -4.14 0.86 -2.70
N PHE A 163 -4.64 1.69 -1.80
CA PHE A 163 -3.85 2.51 -0.89
C PHE A 163 -3.70 1.79 0.44
N PHE A 164 -2.60 2.01 1.14
CA PHE A 164 -2.35 1.38 2.43
C PHE A 164 -1.97 2.39 3.51
N ASP A 165 -2.46 2.12 4.73
CA ASP A 165 -1.92 2.69 5.95
C ASP A 165 -0.88 1.71 6.51
N VAL A 166 0.38 2.12 6.52
CA VAL A 166 1.52 1.27 6.90
C VAL A 166 1.97 1.60 8.32
N ARG A 167 2.07 0.58 9.16
CA ARG A 167 2.57 0.69 10.53
C ARG A 167 3.39 -0.53 10.94
N ILE A 168 4.23 -0.34 11.93
CA ILE A 168 4.95 -1.44 12.61
C ILE A 168 4.68 -1.25 14.11
N PRO A 169 3.75 -2.00 14.71
CA PRO A 169 3.42 -1.84 16.12
C PRO A 169 4.67 -1.89 17.03
N ASN A 170 4.76 -0.95 17.96
CA ASN A 170 5.88 -0.79 18.90
C ASN A 170 7.25 -0.47 18.28
N LEU A 171 7.28 -0.02 17.01
CA LEU A 171 8.51 0.39 16.34
C LEU A 171 8.29 1.70 15.59
N LYS A 172 8.98 2.75 16.02
CA LYS A 172 8.94 4.05 15.36
C LYS A 172 9.66 3.97 14.01
N MET A 173 9.04 4.50 12.98
CA MET A 173 9.60 4.62 11.63
C MET A 173 10.06 6.07 11.40
N THR A 174 11.24 6.26 10.81
CA THR A 174 11.71 7.57 10.39
C THR A 174 11.70 7.64 8.86
N VAL A 175 10.80 8.42 8.28
CA VAL A 175 10.74 8.65 6.82
C VAL A 175 11.94 9.49 6.42
N VAL A 176 12.73 9.02 5.44
CA VAL A 176 13.94 9.68 4.94
C VAL A 176 13.92 9.97 3.45
N SER A 177 13.01 9.34 2.71
CA SER A 177 12.83 9.58 1.27
C SER A 177 11.38 9.34 0.88
N ALA A 178 10.89 10.10 -0.09
CA ALA A 178 9.59 9.95 -0.74
C ALA A 178 9.76 10.08 -2.24
N ASP A 179 9.18 9.18 -3.03
CA ASP A 179 9.23 9.15 -4.50
C ASP A 179 10.65 9.30 -5.07
N GLY A 180 11.59 8.56 -4.47
CA GLY A 180 12.99 8.56 -4.85
C GLY A 180 13.77 9.83 -4.48
N GLN A 181 13.15 10.78 -3.76
CA GLN A 181 13.81 12.02 -3.34
C GLN A 181 14.03 12.04 -1.83
N PRO A 182 15.21 12.49 -1.35
CA PRO A 182 15.46 12.62 0.08
C PRO A 182 14.56 13.71 0.67
N VAL A 183 14.02 13.44 1.86
CA VAL A 183 13.22 14.40 2.63
C VAL A 183 13.87 14.66 3.98
N LYS A 184 13.49 15.77 4.63
CA LYS A 184 13.87 15.98 6.01
C LYS A 184 13.33 14.83 6.86
N PRO A 185 14.16 14.13 7.65
CA PRO A 185 13.73 12.98 8.44
C PRO A 185 12.54 13.30 9.34
N VAL A 186 11.48 12.50 9.25
CA VAL A 186 10.25 12.67 10.05
C VAL A 186 9.93 11.36 10.75
N PRO A 187 9.93 11.33 12.11
CA PRO A 187 9.50 10.16 12.85
C PRO A 187 7.97 10.04 12.83
N VAL A 188 7.47 8.87 12.48
CA VAL A 188 6.04 8.56 12.39
C VAL A 188 5.74 7.21 13.02
N ASP A 189 4.50 7.00 13.46
CA ASP A 189 3.99 5.70 13.89
C ASP A 189 3.27 4.98 12.75
N GLU A 190 2.74 5.75 11.81
CA GLU A 190 2.01 5.27 10.63
C GLU A 190 2.20 6.28 9.50
N PHE A 191 2.17 5.81 8.26
CA PHE A 191 2.07 6.65 7.08
C PHE A 191 1.13 6.01 6.05
N ARG A 192 0.47 6.85 5.25
CA ARG A 192 -0.32 6.40 4.12
C ARG A 192 0.55 6.38 2.87
N ILE A 193 0.39 5.33 2.06
CA ILE A 193 1.07 5.19 0.77
C ILE A 193 0.02 4.93 -0.32
N GLY A 194 -0.06 5.87 -1.26
CA GLY A 194 -0.91 5.76 -2.45
C GLY A 194 -0.32 4.84 -3.52
N THR A 195 -1.11 4.49 -4.51
CA THR A 195 -0.61 3.75 -5.69
C THR A 195 0.53 4.52 -6.35
N ALA A 196 1.56 3.81 -6.79
CA ALA A 196 2.78 4.32 -7.40
C ALA A 196 3.73 5.10 -6.48
N GLU A 197 3.35 5.43 -5.25
CA GLU A 197 4.24 6.12 -4.30
C GLU A 197 5.31 5.19 -3.75
N THR A 198 6.44 5.79 -3.36
CA THR A 198 7.51 5.10 -2.64
C THR A 198 7.93 5.89 -1.41
N TYR A 199 8.19 5.18 -0.31
CA TYR A 199 8.72 5.75 0.92
C TYR A 199 9.88 4.90 1.45
N ASP A 200 11.01 5.54 1.75
CA ASP A 200 12.07 4.89 2.50
C ASP A 200 11.98 5.29 3.96
N VAL A 201 11.91 4.30 4.83
CA VAL A 201 11.92 4.51 6.28
C VAL A 201 13.09 3.79 6.93
N ILE A 202 13.61 4.37 8.01
CA ILE A 202 14.62 3.75 8.86
C ILE A 202 13.95 3.36 10.17
N VAL A 203 14.25 2.13 10.62
CA VAL A 203 13.82 1.59 11.90
C VAL A 203 15.03 1.08 12.70
N GLU A 204 14.93 1.08 14.03
CA GLU A 204 15.93 0.56 14.96
C GLU A 204 15.28 -0.52 15.85
N PRO A 205 15.09 -1.75 15.34
CA PRO A 205 14.40 -2.80 16.06
C PRO A 205 15.27 -3.33 17.21
N LYS A 206 14.61 -3.64 18.35
CA LYS A 206 15.27 -4.11 19.57
C LYS A 206 14.62 -5.36 20.18
N GLN A 207 13.38 -5.65 19.79
CA GLN A 207 12.65 -6.84 20.28
C GLN A 207 12.89 -8.01 19.31
N ALA A 208 12.60 -9.21 19.76
CA ALA A 208 12.80 -10.43 18.98
C ALA A 208 12.04 -10.42 17.62
N HIS A 209 10.84 -9.84 17.60
CA HIS A 209 9.96 -9.84 16.43
C HIS A 209 9.18 -8.53 16.32
N TYR A 210 8.92 -8.12 15.08
CA TYR A 210 7.99 -7.04 14.74
C TYR A 210 7.16 -7.46 13.54
N GLN A 211 5.91 -7.03 13.50
CA GLN A 211 5.02 -7.24 12.38
C GLN A 211 4.87 -5.94 11.58
N ILE A 212 5.12 -6.02 10.28
CA ILE A 212 4.84 -4.93 9.35
C ILE A 212 3.40 -5.12 8.87
N GLU A 213 2.57 -4.12 9.08
CA GLU A 213 1.15 -4.13 8.72
C GLU A 213 0.88 -3.03 7.71
N ALA A 214 0.39 -3.41 6.53
CA ALA A 214 -0.12 -2.47 5.53
C ALA A 214 -1.62 -2.74 5.36
N GLU A 215 -2.44 -1.92 6.00
CA GLU A 215 -3.90 -2.02 5.99
C GLU A 215 -4.47 -1.26 4.80
N SER A 216 -5.29 -1.91 3.97
CA SER A 216 -5.98 -1.22 2.88
C SER A 216 -6.93 -0.15 3.41
N ILE A 217 -7.02 1.01 2.73
CA ILE A 217 -7.85 2.13 3.22
C ILE A 217 -9.34 1.80 3.24
N ASP A 218 -9.78 0.87 2.42
CA ASP A 218 -11.16 0.35 2.43
C ASP A 218 -11.42 -0.66 3.55
N ARG A 219 -10.39 -0.98 4.36
CA ARG A 219 -10.44 -1.90 5.51
C ARG A 219 -10.87 -3.32 5.14
N THR A 220 -10.57 -3.78 3.92
CA THR A 220 -10.91 -5.13 3.46
C THR A 220 -9.82 -6.15 3.79
N GLY A 221 -8.60 -5.71 4.09
CA GLY A 221 -7.52 -6.62 4.43
C GLY A 221 -6.17 -5.96 4.67
N PHE A 222 -5.16 -6.80 4.79
CA PHE A 222 -3.79 -6.42 5.10
C PHE A 222 -2.80 -7.13 4.20
N SER A 223 -1.74 -6.43 3.82
CA SER A 223 -0.47 -7.03 3.48
C SER A 223 0.37 -7.10 4.75
N VAL A 224 0.96 -8.25 5.06
CA VAL A 224 1.70 -8.47 6.32
C VAL A 224 3.04 -9.15 6.04
N GLY A 225 4.05 -8.71 6.76
CA GLY A 225 5.36 -9.35 6.84
C GLY A 225 5.95 -9.21 8.24
N THR A 226 7.08 -9.83 8.49
CA THR A 226 7.74 -9.79 9.81
C THR A 226 9.21 -9.44 9.70
N LEU A 227 9.71 -8.72 10.72
CA LEU A 227 11.12 -8.56 11.00
C LEU A 227 11.45 -9.42 12.23
N HIS A 228 12.57 -10.11 12.23
CA HIS A 228 13.02 -10.89 13.37
C HIS A 228 14.51 -10.69 13.65
N ASP A 229 14.88 -10.73 14.93
CA ASP A 229 16.29 -10.81 15.32
C ASP A 229 16.92 -12.09 14.75
N GLU A 230 18.10 -12.01 14.14
CA GLU A 230 18.77 -13.16 13.50
C GLU A 230 19.09 -14.31 14.46
N ASN A 231 19.13 -14.03 15.79
CA ASN A 231 19.30 -15.03 16.83
C ASN A 231 17.99 -15.72 17.21
N THR A 232 16.86 -15.34 16.60
CA THR A 232 15.55 -15.92 16.81
C THR A 232 15.04 -16.62 15.56
N LEU A 233 14.12 -17.57 15.75
CA LEU A 233 13.46 -18.18 14.59
C LEU A 233 12.44 -17.20 14.00
N PRO A 234 12.28 -17.19 12.66
CA PRO A 234 11.20 -16.45 12.02
C PRO A 234 9.83 -16.87 12.56
N VAL A 235 8.91 -15.92 12.60
CA VAL A 235 7.52 -16.19 12.98
C VAL A 235 6.90 -17.16 11.99
N LYS A 236 6.50 -18.33 12.44
CA LYS A 236 5.88 -19.37 11.57
C LYS A 236 4.42 -19.06 11.21
N GLN A 237 3.71 -18.45 12.15
CA GLN A 237 2.31 -18.12 11.98
C GLN A 237 2.09 -16.70 12.49
N ILE A 238 1.64 -15.82 11.62
CA ILE A 238 1.30 -14.44 11.97
C ILE A 238 -0.11 -14.37 12.55
N GLU A 239 -0.28 -13.49 13.53
CA GLU A 239 -1.59 -13.09 13.99
C GLU A 239 -2.10 -11.95 13.10
N MET A 240 -3.23 -12.20 12.42
CA MET A 240 -3.82 -11.18 11.54
C MET A 240 -4.36 -10.01 12.36
N PRO A 241 -3.98 -8.76 12.02
CA PRO A 241 -4.48 -7.59 12.72
C PRO A 241 -6.00 -7.45 12.55
N LYS A 242 -6.64 -6.82 13.53
CA LYS A 242 -8.06 -6.47 13.40
C LYS A 242 -8.20 -5.22 12.54
N PRO A 243 -9.07 -5.26 11.51
CA PRO A 243 -9.34 -4.08 10.69
C PRO A 243 -9.88 -2.93 11.55
N ARG A 244 -9.43 -1.72 11.26
CA ARG A 244 -10.01 -0.50 11.83
C ARG A 244 -11.44 -0.28 11.32
N PRO A 245 -12.25 0.49 12.01
CA PRO A 245 -13.55 0.91 11.49
C PRO A 245 -13.39 1.60 10.13
N ARG A 246 -14.28 1.29 9.19
CA ARG A 246 -14.33 1.99 7.90
C ARG A 246 -14.75 3.44 8.12
N SER A 247 -14.03 4.36 7.51
CA SER A 247 -14.49 5.74 7.34
C SER A 247 -15.36 5.85 6.10
N LEU A 248 -16.29 6.79 6.12
CA LEU A 248 -16.99 7.23 4.91
C LEU A 248 -16.26 8.44 4.34
N LEU A 249 -16.28 8.59 3.04
CA LEU A 249 -15.81 9.82 2.39
C LEU A 249 -16.66 11.00 2.85
N THR A 250 -16.02 12.12 3.05
CA THR A 250 -16.63 13.41 3.36
C THR A 250 -16.34 14.40 2.24
N MET A 251 -17.02 15.54 2.23
CA MET A 251 -16.72 16.59 1.27
C MET A 251 -15.31 17.19 1.44
N GLU A 252 -14.74 17.09 2.64
CA GLU A 252 -13.36 17.51 2.93
C GLU A 252 -12.33 16.61 2.25
N ASP A 253 -12.67 15.33 2.00
CA ASP A 253 -11.80 14.40 1.27
C ASP A 253 -11.77 14.68 -0.24
N MET A 254 -12.69 15.51 -0.73
CA MET A 254 -12.83 15.81 -2.17
C MET A 254 -12.09 17.08 -2.61
N GLY A 255 -11.46 17.82 -1.70
CA GLY A 255 -10.60 18.99 -1.96
C GLY A 255 -11.30 20.32 -1.82
#